data_b75e46497f807793d9392fec4f735905
#
_entry.id   b75e46497f807793d9392fec4f735905
#
_cell.length_a   1.000
_cell.length_b   1.000
_cell.length_c   1.000
_cell.angle_alpha   90.00
_cell.angle_beta   90.00
_cell.angle_gamma   90.00
#
_symmetry.space_group_name_H-M   'P 1'
#
loop_
_entity.id
_entity.type
_entity.pdbx_description
1 polymer ?
#
loop_
_entity_poly.entity_id
_entity_poly.type
_entity_poly.pdbx_seq_one_letter_code
_entity_poly.pdbx_strand_id
1 'polypeptide(L)'
;MPRVVRFCAVLLLLACSGLSAESADQPRLRILVIGAHPDDPETCAGGLLALAAAAGHEVTSVYLTTGEAGIPGTAAPAAAATRRREAERACAILGVKTVFLGEIDGATVVDQARYRKMAEFLRDQKPDLVVTHWPIDTHADHRACWNLVYNAWVAENRRFALYYMEAMSGHQSQGFQPTDRLDIGAVLERKHEAAFAHVSQGITPATYDGEFLHGQMERFRGIEARCTYAEAFARQDQSPIVDLAALLKTGPRNVPGQ
;
A
#
# COMPACT_ATOMS: atom_id res chain seq x y z
N MET A 1 84.17 -17.77 -3.00
CA MET A 1 83.38 -17.23 -4.11
C MET A 1 81.90 -17.48 -3.80
N PRO A 2 81.12 -16.47 -3.46
CA PRO A 2 79.68 -16.68 -3.14
C PRO A 2 78.84 -16.58 -4.45
N ARG A 3 77.94 -17.55 -4.57
CA ARG A 3 76.93 -17.60 -5.66
C ARG A 3 75.79 -16.60 -5.37
N VAL A 4 75.60 -15.70 -6.31
CA VAL A 4 74.47 -14.75 -6.33
C VAL A 4 73.28 -15.47 -6.88
N VAL A 5 72.21 -15.64 -6.06
CA VAL A 5 70.91 -16.14 -6.49
C VAL A 5 70.05 -14.89 -6.85
N ARG A 6 69.69 -14.77 -8.14
CA ARG A 6 68.75 -13.76 -8.62
C ARG A 6 67.32 -14.27 -8.41
N PHE A 7 66.56 -13.60 -7.55
CA PHE A 7 65.12 -13.80 -7.45
C PHE A 7 64.43 -13.01 -8.57
N CYS A 8 63.80 -13.70 -9.49
CA CYS A 8 62.83 -13.09 -10.43
C CYS A 8 61.50 -12.95 -9.66
N ALA A 9 61.10 -11.72 -9.39
CA ALA A 9 59.74 -11.41 -8.93
C ALA A 9 58.79 -11.42 -10.13
N VAL A 10 57.91 -12.41 -10.18
CA VAL A 10 56.79 -12.44 -11.12
C VAL A 10 55.66 -11.59 -10.52
N LEU A 11 55.42 -10.41 -11.05
CA LEU A 11 54.23 -9.62 -10.73
C LEU A 11 52.99 -10.26 -11.40
N LEU A 12 52.15 -10.94 -10.62
CA LEU A 12 50.83 -11.35 -11.04
C LEU A 12 49.91 -10.10 -10.99
N LEU A 13 49.58 -9.51 -12.13
CA LEU A 13 48.51 -8.54 -12.30
C LEU A 13 47.17 -9.32 -12.23
N LEU A 14 46.55 -9.31 -11.05
CA LEU A 14 45.15 -9.67 -10.91
C LEU A 14 44.28 -8.60 -11.54
N ALA A 15 43.85 -8.82 -12.77
CA ALA A 15 42.77 -8.07 -13.38
C ALA A 15 41.48 -8.37 -12.60
N CYS A 16 41.10 -7.50 -11.68
CA CYS A 16 39.75 -7.47 -11.11
C CYS A 16 38.78 -7.09 -12.23
N SER A 17 38.26 -8.11 -12.93
CA SER A 17 37.08 -7.97 -13.75
C SER A 17 35.93 -7.67 -12.80
N GLY A 18 35.59 -6.39 -12.67
CA GLY A 18 34.37 -5.96 -11.98
C GLY A 18 33.17 -6.60 -12.70
N LEU A 19 32.66 -7.69 -12.16
CA LEU A 19 31.31 -8.11 -12.44
C LEU A 19 30.39 -7.01 -11.90
N SER A 20 30.04 -6.07 -12.77
CA SER A 20 28.82 -5.27 -12.58
C SER A 20 27.68 -6.28 -12.54
N ALA A 21 27.18 -6.56 -11.35
CA ALA A 21 25.92 -7.25 -11.20
C ALA A 21 24.89 -6.35 -11.89
N GLU A 22 24.51 -6.73 -13.09
CA GLU A 22 23.39 -6.19 -13.83
C GLU A 22 22.18 -6.45 -12.91
N SER A 23 21.69 -5.41 -12.25
CA SER A 23 20.46 -5.50 -11.46
C SER A 23 19.38 -5.83 -12.48
N ALA A 24 18.93 -7.08 -12.48
CA ALA A 24 17.80 -7.53 -13.28
C ALA A 24 16.67 -6.51 -13.06
N ASP A 25 16.26 -5.84 -14.15
CA ASP A 25 15.21 -4.83 -14.13
C ASP A 25 13.92 -5.53 -13.69
N GLN A 26 13.62 -5.46 -12.39
CA GLN A 26 12.39 -6.07 -11.84
C GLN A 26 11.20 -5.43 -12.53
N PRO A 27 10.24 -6.22 -13.01
CA PRO A 27 9.10 -5.69 -13.73
C PRO A 27 8.36 -4.66 -12.88
N ARG A 28 8.07 -3.51 -13.48
CA ARG A 28 7.29 -2.45 -12.85
C ARG A 28 5.85 -2.94 -12.67
N LEU A 29 5.43 -3.15 -11.44
CA LEU A 29 4.10 -3.61 -11.11
C LEU A 29 3.09 -2.47 -11.03
N ARG A 30 1.82 -2.77 -11.33
CA ARG A 30 0.65 -1.92 -11.08
C ARG A 30 -0.03 -2.37 -9.81
N ILE A 31 -0.01 -1.50 -8.80
CA ILE A 31 -0.49 -1.77 -7.45
C ILE A 31 -1.64 -0.82 -7.15
N LEU A 32 -2.78 -1.38 -6.77
CA LEU A 32 -3.95 -0.62 -6.33
C LEU A 32 -4.20 -0.91 -4.85
N VAL A 33 -4.36 0.14 -4.04
CA VAL A 33 -4.94 0.05 -2.71
C VAL A 33 -6.32 0.69 -2.76
N ILE A 34 -7.36 -0.11 -2.54
CA ILE A 34 -8.76 0.29 -2.70
C ILE A 34 -9.42 0.35 -1.33
N GLY A 35 -9.60 1.56 -0.80
CA GLY A 35 -10.35 1.84 0.42
C GLY A 35 -11.77 2.30 0.13
N ALA A 36 -12.62 2.27 1.12
CA ALA A 36 -13.98 2.80 1.04
C ALA A 36 -13.97 4.33 1.07
N HIS A 37 -13.15 4.92 1.94
CA HIS A 37 -13.11 6.36 2.19
C HIS A 37 -11.72 6.95 1.98
N PRO A 38 -11.63 8.27 1.73
CA PRO A 38 -10.38 9.02 1.86
C PRO A 38 -9.85 8.90 3.29
N ASP A 39 -8.71 8.31 3.49
CA ASP A 39 -7.94 7.98 4.69
C ASP A 39 -7.65 6.47 4.84
N ASP A 40 -8.54 5.58 4.40
CA ASP A 40 -8.35 4.13 4.53
C ASP A 40 -7.03 3.62 3.90
N PRO A 41 -6.70 3.95 2.63
CA PRO A 41 -5.44 3.49 2.04
C PRO A 41 -4.21 4.01 2.79
N GLU A 42 -4.26 5.25 3.28
CA GLU A 42 -3.15 5.92 3.96
C GLU A 42 -2.92 5.34 5.36
N THR A 43 -3.99 5.12 6.11
CA THR A 43 -3.90 4.60 7.48
C THR A 43 -3.62 3.11 7.52
N CYS A 44 -4.22 2.33 6.59
CA CYS A 44 -4.14 0.87 6.62
C CYS A 44 -2.98 0.29 5.80
N ALA A 45 -2.51 1.00 4.74
CA ALA A 45 -1.51 0.51 3.79
C ALA A 45 -0.56 1.62 3.28
N GLY A 46 -0.46 2.74 4.00
CA GLY A 46 0.37 3.89 3.61
C GLY A 46 1.86 3.55 3.52
N GLY A 47 2.33 2.63 4.34
CA GLY A 47 3.69 2.11 4.28
C GLY A 47 3.94 1.31 3.00
N LEU A 48 3.05 0.40 2.64
CA LEU A 48 3.09 -0.33 1.37
C LEU A 48 3.08 0.64 0.18
N LEU A 49 2.18 1.63 0.20
CA LEU A 49 2.07 2.65 -0.84
C LEU A 49 3.39 3.40 -1.02
N ALA A 50 3.98 3.90 0.08
CA ALA A 50 5.22 4.67 0.07
C ALA A 50 6.42 3.84 -0.41
N LEU A 51 6.55 2.61 0.08
CA LEU A 51 7.63 1.70 -0.27
C LEU A 51 7.55 1.29 -1.74
N ALA A 52 6.37 0.92 -2.22
CA ALA A 52 6.15 0.52 -3.61
C ALA A 52 6.42 1.68 -4.59
N ALA A 53 5.98 2.90 -4.25
CA ALA A 53 6.28 4.09 -5.04
C ALA A 53 7.79 4.38 -5.07
N ALA A 54 8.48 4.28 -3.93
CA ALA A 54 9.93 4.45 -3.85
C ALA A 54 10.70 3.39 -4.66
N ALA A 55 10.17 2.17 -4.75
CA ALA A 55 10.72 1.09 -5.59
C ALA A 55 10.45 1.29 -7.09
N GLY A 56 9.69 2.31 -7.48
CA GLY A 56 9.42 2.67 -8.87
C GLY A 56 8.24 1.94 -9.50
N HIS A 57 7.39 1.30 -8.69
CA HIS A 57 6.14 0.70 -9.16
C HIS A 57 5.10 1.78 -9.53
N GLU A 58 4.09 1.39 -10.29
CA GLU A 58 2.93 2.24 -10.56
C GLU A 58 1.86 2.00 -9.48
N VAL A 59 1.69 2.98 -8.60
CA VAL A 59 0.89 2.83 -7.38
C VAL A 59 -0.26 3.82 -7.39
N THR A 60 -1.46 3.34 -7.01
CA THR A 60 -2.68 4.15 -6.98
C THR A 60 -3.47 3.88 -5.72
N SER A 61 -3.79 4.93 -4.96
CA SER A 61 -4.84 4.93 -3.95
C SER A 61 -6.20 5.12 -4.65
N VAL A 62 -7.12 4.22 -4.38
CA VAL A 62 -8.48 4.24 -4.95
C VAL A 62 -9.48 4.35 -3.82
N TYR A 63 -10.40 5.29 -3.92
CA TYR A 63 -11.45 5.52 -2.94
C TYR A 63 -12.81 5.20 -3.56
N LEU A 64 -13.55 4.31 -2.90
CA LEU A 64 -14.88 3.91 -3.37
C LEU A 64 -15.85 5.09 -3.34
N THR A 65 -15.82 5.87 -2.26
CA THR A 65 -16.63 7.08 -2.04
C THR A 65 -15.76 8.34 -2.01
N THR A 66 -16.37 9.49 -1.80
CA THR A 66 -15.65 10.74 -1.53
C THR A 66 -15.64 11.13 -0.05
N GLY A 67 -16.19 10.27 0.81
CA GLY A 67 -16.29 10.53 2.25
C GLY A 67 -17.20 11.71 2.59
N GLU A 68 -18.22 11.97 1.78
CA GLU A 68 -19.08 13.15 1.86
C GLU A 68 -19.98 13.19 3.10
N ALA A 69 -20.19 12.05 3.76
CA ALA A 69 -20.89 11.96 5.04
C ALA A 69 -19.95 12.13 6.26
N GLY A 70 -18.63 12.11 6.05
CA GLY A 70 -17.64 12.05 7.12
C GLY A 70 -17.33 13.38 7.83
N ILE A 71 -17.98 14.52 7.47
CA ILE A 71 -17.79 15.80 8.15
C ILE A 71 -19.12 16.27 8.74
N PRO A 72 -19.36 16.06 10.06
CA PRO A 72 -20.61 16.43 10.70
C PRO A 72 -20.97 17.90 10.50
N GLY A 73 -22.26 18.17 10.19
CA GLY A 73 -22.76 19.54 10.01
C GLY A 73 -22.34 20.23 8.71
N THR A 74 -21.59 19.55 7.84
CA THR A 74 -21.16 20.07 6.53
C THR A 74 -22.01 19.48 5.42
N ALA A 75 -22.44 20.33 4.45
CA ALA A 75 -23.17 19.83 3.28
C ALA A 75 -22.31 18.86 2.45
N ALA A 76 -22.91 17.76 1.98
CA ALA A 76 -22.20 16.68 1.29
C ALA A 76 -21.26 17.15 0.14
N PRO A 77 -21.63 18.09 -0.75
CA PRO A 77 -20.71 18.56 -1.78
C PRO A 77 -19.48 19.29 -1.23
N ALA A 78 -19.62 20.01 -0.11
CA ALA A 78 -18.52 20.72 0.53
C ALA A 78 -17.61 19.75 1.29
N ALA A 79 -18.18 18.75 1.98
CA ALA A 79 -17.46 17.69 2.62
C ALA A 79 -16.65 16.87 1.59
N ALA A 80 -17.28 16.45 0.49
CA ALA A 80 -16.62 15.76 -0.62
C ALA A 80 -15.42 16.57 -1.16
N ALA A 81 -15.61 17.87 -1.40
CA ALA A 81 -14.54 18.73 -1.90
C ALA A 81 -13.37 18.85 -0.92
N THR A 82 -13.64 18.88 0.38
CA THR A 82 -12.60 18.90 1.42
C THR A 82 -11.85 17.60 1.47
N ARG A 83 -12.54 16.46 1.58
CA ARG A 83 -11.93 15.14 1.68
C ARG A 83 -11.15 14.74 0.41
N ARG A 84 -11.62 15.17 -0.77
CA ARG A 84 -10.85 15.00 -2.02
C ARG A 84 -9.50 15.72 -1.96
N ARG A 85 -9.46 16.98 -1.54
CA ARG A 85 -8.19 17.74 -1.42
C ARG A 85 -7.24 17.11 -0.39
N GLU A 86 -7.78 16.60 0.70
CA GLU A 86 -6.98 15.90 1.73
C GLU A 86 -6.37 14.62 1.16
N ALA A 87 -7.17 13.78 0.47
CA ALA A 87 -6.70 12.57 -0.19
C ALA A 87 -5.66 12.86 -1.30
N GLU A 88 -5.89 13.86 -2.13
CA GLU A 88 -4.93 14.29 -3.16
C GLU A 88 -3.60 14.73 -2.55
N ARG A 89 -3.65 15.48 -1.42
CA ARG A 89 -2.45 15.85 -0.67
C ARG A 89 -1.75 14.62 -0.07
N ALA A 90 -2.48 13.72 0.55
CA ALA A 90 -1.93 12.49 1.13
C ALA A 90 -1.25 11.62 0.07
N CYS A 91 -1.91 11.44 -1.08
CA CYS A 91 -1.32 10.72 -2.22
C CYS A 91 -0.07 11.41 -2.78
N ALA A 92 -0.03 12.74 -2.83
CA ALA A 92 1.16 13.48 -3.24
C ALA A 92 2.35 13.26 -2.29
N ILE A 93 2.11 13.22 -0.97
CA ILE A 93 3.12 12.89 0.05
C ILE A 93 3.67 11.48 -0.17
N LEU A 94 2.80 10.49 -0.44
CA LEU A 94 3.18 9.10 -0.70
C LEU A 94 3.85 8.90 -2.08
N GLY A 95 3.64 9.82 -3.02
CA GLY A 95 4.11 9.70 -4.40
C GLY A 95 3.26 8.75 -5.24
N VAL A 96 1.95 8.67 -4.98
CA VAL A 96 1.01 7.75 -5.64
C VAL A 96 -0.10 8.51 -6.37
N LYS A 97 -0.79 7.83 -7.30
CA LYS A 97 -1.96 8.38 -8.00
C LYS A 97 -3.21 8.30 -7.13
N THR A 98 -4.17 9.15 -7.42
CA THR A 98 -5.47 9.24 -6.73
C THR A 98 -6.61 8.94 -7.71
N VAL A 99 -7.55 8.06 -7.32
CA VAL A 99 -8.76 7.75 -8.10
C VAL A 99 -9.96 7.67 -7.17
N PHE A 100 -11.10 8.24 -7.59
CA PHE A 100 -12.39 8.14 -6.90
C PHE A 100 -13.40 7.43 -7.79
N LEU A 101 -14.11 6.43 -7.24
CA LEU A 101 -15.09 5.64 -8.00
C LEU A 101 -16.50 6.23 -7.96
N GLY A 102 -16.77 7.15 -7.00
CA GLY A 102 -17.99 7.95 -6.96
C GLY A 102 -19.23 7.20 -6.44
N GLU A 103 -19.04 6.19 -5.59
CA GLU A 103 -20.14 5.64 -4.80
C GLU A 103 -20.48 6.59 -3.63
N ILE A 104 -21.66 6.43 -3.03
CA ILE A 104 -22.16 7.33 -1.99
C ILE A 104 -21.71 6.84 -0.63
N ASP A 105 -21.05 7.70 0.13
CA ASP A 105 -20.58 7.45 1.49
C ASP A 105 -21.75 7.19 2.44
N GLY A 106 -21.64 6.11 3.23
CA GLY A 106 -22.68 5.62 4.13
C GLY A 106 -23.86 4.93 3.44
N ALA A 107 -23.88 4.88 2.10
CA ALA A 107 -24.97 4.30 1.32
C ALA A 107 -24.51 3.51 0.09
N THR A 108 -23.30 2.95 0.14
CA THR A 108 -22.79 2.12 -0.94
C THR A 108 -23.67 0.89 -1.16
N VAL A 109 -24.18 0.74 -2.38
CA VAL A 109 -25.02 -0.40 -2.78
C VAL A 109 -24.15 -1.48 -3.41
N VAL A 110 -24.41 -2.73 -3.08
CA VAL A 110 -23.82 -3.91 -3.73
C VAL A 110 -24.86 -4.56 -4.62
N ASP A 111 -24.73 -4.37 -5.93
CA ASP A 111 -25.63 -4.90 -6.95
C ASP A 111 -24.89 -5.27 -8.24
N GLN A 112 -25.61 -5.83 -9.20
CA GLN A 112 -25.04 -6.27 -10.48
C GLN A 112 -24.42 -5.12 -11.31
N ALA A 113 -24.94 -3.91 -11.17
CA ALA A 113 -24.40 -2.76 -11.89
C ALA A 113 -23.03 -2.38 -11.33
N ARG A 114 -22.88 -2.34 -10.01
CA ARG A 114 -21.62 -2.05 -9.31
C ARG A 114 -20.61 -3.16 -9.45
N TYR A 115 -21.01 -4.43 -9.47
CA TYR A 115 -20.12 -5.53 -9.81
C TYR A 115 -19.49 -5.34 -11.19
N ARG A 116 -20.30 -5.02 -12.21
CA ARG A 116 -19.78 -4.75 -13.57
C ARG A 116 -18.85 -3.54 -13.57
N LYS A 117 -19.22 -2.43 -12.94
CA LYS A 117 -18.42 -1.21 -12.85
C LYS A 117 -17.04 -1.48 -12.24
N MET A 118 -16.99 -2.22 -11.13
CA MET A 118 -15.73 -2.58 -10.48
C MET A 118 -14.90 -3.53 -11.36
N ALA A 119 -15.52 -4.52 -11.99
CA ALA A 119 -14.81 -5.43 -12.88
C ALA A 119 -14.25 -4.72 -14.12
N GLU A 120 -14.99 -3.79 -14.71
CA GLU A 120 -14.52 -2.93 -15.82
C GLU A 120 -13.35 -2.06 -15.37
N PHE A 121 -13.47 -1.39 -14.24
CA PHE A 121 -12.38 -0.60 -13.66
C PHE A 121 -11.10 -1.43 -13.48
N LEU A 122 -11.17 -2.59 -12.83
CA LEU A 122 -10.01 -3.45 -12.62
C LEU A 122 -9.45 -4.04 -13.91
N ARG A 123 -10.30 -4.32 -14.89
CA ARG A 123 -9.86 -4.76 -16.23
C ARG A 123 -9.06 -3.68 -16.94
N ASP A 124 -9.50 -2.43 -16.88
CA ASP A 124 -8.84 -1.29 -17.52
C ASP A 124 -7.52 -0.93 -16.82
N GLN A 125 -7.49 -0.99 -15.49
CA GLN A 125 -6.27 -0.74 -14.70
C GLN A 125 -5.22 -1.86 -14.87
N LYS A 126 -5.64 -3.09 -15.17
CA LYS A 126 -4.76 -4.28 -15.31
C LYS A 126 -3.79 -4.43 -14.14
N PRO A 127 -4.25 -4.46 -12.89
CA PRO A 127 -3.37 -4.55 -11.73
C PRO A 127 -2.63 -5.89 -11.68
N ASP A 128 -1.44 -5.84 -11.08
CA ASP A 128 -0.68 -7.03 -10.68
C ASP A 128 -0.99 -7.38 -9.21
N LEU A 129 -1.25 -6.35 -8.39
CA LEU A 129 -1.61 -6.46 -6.98
C LEU A 129 -2.76 -5.50 -6.64
N VAL A 130 -3.76 -6.02 -5.96
CA VAL A 130 -4.83 -5.23 -5.33
C VAL A 130 -4.85 -5.51 -3.83
N VAL A 131 -4.89 -4.44 -3.04
CA VAL A 131 -5.15 -4.50 -1.60
C VAL A 131 -6.49 -3.81 -1.34
N THR A 132 -7.36 -4.41 -0.52
CA THR A 132 -8.64 -3.82 -0.13
C THR A 132 -9.00 -4.20 1.30
N HIS A 133 -10.18 -3.83 1.77
CA HIS A 133 -10.63 -4.12 3.13
C HIS A 133 -10.77 -5.62 3.41
N TRP A 134 -10.66 -5.96 4.69
CA TRP A 134 -10.99 -7.27 5.23
C TRP A 134 -12.50 -7.52 5.17
N PRO A 135 -12.97 -8.76 4.88
CA PRO A 135 -14.39 -9.06 4.69
C PRO A 135 -15.26 -8.86 5.94
N ILE A 136 -14.68 -9.03 7.13
CA ILE A 136 -15.41 -8.93 8.40
C ILE A 136 -15.00 -7.62 9.08
N ASP A 137 -15.78 -6.58 8.83
CA ASP A 137 -15.56 -5.23 9.33
C ASP A 137 -16.87 -4.65 9.89
N THR A 138 -16.81 -3.76 10.87
CA THR A 138 -18.00 -3.11 11.43
C THR A 138 -18.56 -2.06 10.49
N HIS A 139 -17.75 -1.45 9.62
CA HIS A 139 -18.19 -0.42 8.68
C HIS A 139 -18.85 -1.05 7.44
N ALA A 140 -20.06 -0.62 7.11
CA ALA A 140 -20.83 -1.17 5.99
C ALA A 140 -20.13 -0.95 4.64
N ASP A 141 -19.56 0.24 4.42
CA ASP A 141 -18.88 0.57 3.16
C ASP A 141 -17.56 -0.20 3.00
N HIS A 142 -16.84 -0.52 4.09
CA HIS A 142 -15.67 -1.41 4.04
C HIS A 142 -16.05 -2.79 3.51
N ARG A 143 -17.15 -3.37 4.06
CA ARG A 143 -17.67 -4.66 3.59
C ARG A 143 -18.17 -4.60 2.15
N ALA A 144 -18.81 -3.48 1.75
CA ALA A 144 -19.24 -3.26 0.37
C ALA A 144 -18.04 -3.16 -0.57
N CYS A 145 -17.01 -2.40 -0.20
CA CYS A 145 -15.76 -2.26 -0.94
C CYS A 145 -15.09 -3.62 -1.16
N TRP A 146 -14.88 -4.38 -0.07
CA TRP A 146 -14.39 -5.76 -0.17
C TRP A 146 -15.21 -6.61 -1.13
N ASN A 147 -16.53 -6.61 -0.98
CA ASN A 147 -17.42 -7.46 -1.77
C ASN A 147 -17.33 -7.13 -3.27
N LEU A 148 -17.32 -5.85 -3.63
CA LEU A 148 -17.20 -5.40 -5.03
C LEU A 148 -15.85 -5.82 -5.63
N VAL A 149 -14.75 -5.62 -4.90
CA VAL A 149 -13.41 -6.00 -5.36
C VAL A 149 -13.26 -7.52 -5.48
N TYR A 150 -13.73 -8.27 -4.48
CA TYR A 150 -13.66 -9.74 -4.50
C TYR A 150 -14.42 -10.34 -5.68
N ASN A 151 -15.65 -9.87 -5.94
CA ASN A 151 -16.43 -10.34 -7.08
C ASN A 151 -15.79 -9.98 -8.42
N ALA A 152 -15.22 -8.79 -8.53
CA ALA A 152 -14.47 -8.40 -9.72
C ALA A 152 -13.22 -9.28 -9.93
N TRP A 153 -12.49 -9.62 -8.86
CA TRP A 153 -11.35 -10.55 -8.91
C TRP A 153 -11.76 -11.94 -9.41
N VAL A 154 -12.89 -12.48 -8.94
CA VAL A 154 -13.44 -13.74 -9.44
C VAL A 154 -13.81 -13.63 -10.91
N ALA A 155 -14.51 -12.55 -11.31
CA ALA A 155 -14.92 -12.31 -12.69
C ALA A 155 -13.72 -12.15 -13.65
N GLU A 156 -12.60 -11.65 -13.16
CA GLU A 156 -11.33 -11.52 -13.90
C GLU A 156 -10.45 -12.79 -13.80
N ASN A 157 -11.03 -13.96 -13.51
CA ASN A 157 -10.34 -15.24 -13.41
C ASN A 157 -9.17 -15.26 -12.42
N ARG A 158 -9.23 -14.46 -11.33
CA ARG A 158 -8.22 -14.39 -10.27
C ARG A 158 -6.81 -14.08 -10.80
N ARG A 159 -6.71 -13.26 -11.85
CA ARG A 159 -5.46 -13.02 -12.60
C ARG A 159 -4.44 -12.14 -11.89
N PHE A 160 -4.83 -11.39 -10.85
CA PHE A 160 -3.98 -10.53 -10.06
C PHE A 160 -3.92 -10.98 -8.59
N ALA A 161 -2.87 -10.60 -7.88
CA ALA A 161 -2.76 -10.86 -6.46
C ALA A 161 -3.78 -10.02 -5.69
N LEU A 162 -4.54 -10.66 -4.78
CA LEU A 162 -5.51 -10.00 -3.93
C LEU A 162 -5.13 -10.17 -2.46
N TYR A 163 -5.01 -9.04 -1.76
CA TYR A 163 -4.71 -8.96 -0.35
C TYR A 163 -5.74 -8.08 0.37
N TYR A 164 -5.84 -8.29 1.67
CA TYR A 164 -6.70 -7.53 2.56
C TYR A 164 -5.86 -6.78 3.58
N MET A 165 -6.20 -5.50 3.80
CA MET A 165 -5.66 -4.67 4.86
C MET A 165 -6.55 -4.69 6.07
N GLU A 166 -5.99 -4.41 7.24
CA GLU A 166 -6.76 -4.24 8.47
C GLU A 166 -7.06 -2.76 8.74
N ALA A 167 -8.28 -2.48 9.14
CA ALA A 167 -8.68 -1.19 9.65
C ALA A 167 -8.95 -1.33 11.15
N MET A 168 -8.08 -0.78 12.01
CA MET A 168 -8.21 -0.83 13.46
C MET A 168 -8.66 -2.21 13.99
N SER A 169 -7.82 -3.24 13.84
CA SER A 169 -8.12 -4.62 14.22
C SER A 169 -8.65 -4.74 15.65
N GLY A 170 -9.76 -5.48 15.80
CA GLY A 170 -10.49 -5.60 17.04
C GLY A 170 -11.49 -4.46 17.28
N HIS A 171 -11.37 -3.34 16.60
CA HIS A 171 -12.32 -2.21 16.64
C HIS A 171 -13.22 -2.22 15.40
N GLN A 172 -12.65 -2.14 14.21
CA GLN A 172 -13.35 -2.25 12.94
C GLN A 172 -13.17 -3.63 12.32
N SER A 173 -11.96 -3.99 11.89
CA SER A 173 -11.70 -5.34 11.36
C SER A 173 -11.80 -6.39 12.46
N GLN A 174 -12.67 -7.38 12.27
CA GLN A 174 -12.92 -8.46 13.21
C GLN A 174 -12.26 -9.75 12.76
N GLY A 175 -11.54 -10.43 13.67
CA GLY A 175 -10.93 -11.72 13.39
C GLY A 175 -9.88 -11.68 12.28
N PHE A 176 -9.22 -10.55 12.08
CA PHE A 176 -8.18 -10.38 11.07
C PHE A 176 -7.00 -11.33 11.34
N GLN A 177 -6.65 -12.13 10.33
CA GLN A 177 -5.55 -13.09 10.41
C GLN A 177 -4.54 -12.81 9.29
N PRO A 178 -3.48 -12.04 9.56
CA PRO A 178 -2.50 -11.70 8.54
C PRO A 178 -1.65 -12.90 8.13
N THR A 179 -1.42 -13.03 6.84
CA THR A 179 -0.44 -13.96 6.26
C THR A 179 0.92 -13.30 6.08
N ASP A 180 0.93 -11.99 5.84
CA ASP A 180 2.11 -11.21 5.51
C ASP A 180 2.25 -10.00 6.44
N ARG A 181 3.50 -9.65 6.77
CA ARG A 181 3.84 -8.43 7.51
C ARG A 181 4.96 -7.72 6.77
N LEU A 182 4.79 -6.42 6.65
CA LEU A 182 5.69 -5.55 5.90
C LEU A 182 6.34 -4.56 6.86
N ASP A 183 7.66 -4.60 6.99
CA ASP A 183 8.41 -3.58 7.73
C ASP A 183 8.27 -2.23 7.03
N ILE A 184 7.70 -1.25 7.74
CA ILE A 184 7.46 0.11 7.25
C ILE A 184 8.38 1.14 7.90
N GLY A 185 9.34 0.72 8.71
CA GLY A 185 10.21 1.63 9.49
C GLY A 185 10.89 2.69 8.63
N ALA A 186 11.33 2.33 7.42
CA ALA A 186 12.00 3.26 6.50
C ALA A 186 11.09 4.37 5.95
N VAL A 187 9.78 4.22 6.01
CA VAL A 187 8.80 5.16 5.44
C VAL A 187 7.74 5.61 6.45
N LEU A 188 7.92 5.28 7.72
CA LEU A 188 6.95 5.55 8.77
C LEU A 188 6.54 7.03 8.83
N GLU A 189 7.49 7.93 8.82
CA GLU A 189 7.23 9.39 8.86
C GLU A 189 6.38 9.82 7.67
N ARG A 190 6.69 9.32 6.47
CA ARG A 190 5.94 9.63 5.25
C ARG A 190 4.50 9.11 5.32
N LYS A 191 4.31 7.87 5.82
CA LYS A 191 2.99 7.30 6.06
C LYS A 191 2.18 8.18 7.03
N HIS A 192 2.79 8.53 8.16
CA HIS A 192 2.12 9.35 9.18
C HIS A 192 1.78 10.75 8.65
N GLU A 193 2.68 11.40 7.91
CA GLU A 193 2.41 12.69 7.28
C GLU A 193 1.22 12.62 6.31
N ALA A 194 1.12 11.53 5.54
CA ALA A 194 -0.01 11.31 4.64
C ALA A 194 -1.32 11.08 5.42
N ALA A 195 -1.31 10.26 6.46
CA ALA A 195 -2.48 10.04 7.32
C ALA A 195 -2.94 11.36 7.98
N PHE A 196 -2.02 12.19 8.47
CA PHE A 196 -2.32 13.47 9.10
C PHE A 196 -2.78 14.56 8.13
N ALA A 197 -2.68 14.32 6.82
CA ALA A 197 -3.27 15.20 5.80
C ALA A 197 -4.81 15.18 5.82
N HIS A 198 -5.43 14.14 6.41
CA HIS A 198 -6.89 14.01 6.59
C HIS A 198 -7.37 14.76 7.84
N VAL A 199 -7.14 16.08 7.84
CA VAL A 199 -7.42 16.98 8.97
C VAL A 199 -8.89 16.99 9.36
N SER A 200 -9.80 16.93 8.38
CA SER A 200 -11.24 16.92 8.61
C SER A 200 -11.73 15.71 9.39
N GLN A 201 -10.93 14.65 9.45
CA GLN A 201 -11.22 13.42 10.20
C GLN A 201 -10.61 13.44 11.62
N GLY A 202 -9.97 14.54 12.01
CA GLY A 202 -9.33 14.65 13.31
C GLY A 202 -8.11 13.73 13.48
N ILE A 203 -7.52 13.28 12.38
CA ILE A 203 -6.33 12.42 12.43
C ILE A 203 -5.12 13.29 12.76
N THR A 204 -4.63 13.15 13.98
CA THR A 204 -3.46 13.84 14.52
C THR A 204 -2.51 12.80 15.13
N PRO A 205 -1.25 13.15 15.44
CA PRO A 205 -0.36 12.23 16.15
C PRO A 205 -0.97 11.66 17.44
N ALA A 206 -1.73 12.47 18.18
CA ALA A 206 -2.34 12.04 19.44
C ALA A 206 -3.53 11.10 19.22
N THR A 207 -4.42 11.42 18.28
CA THR A 207 -5.60 10.57 17.97
C THR A 207 -5.20 9.30 17.25
N TYR A 208 -4.18 9.35 16.40
CA TYR A 208 -3.64 8.19 15.67
C TYR A 208 -3.15 7.08 16.60
N ASP A 209 -2.49 7.44 17.69
CA ASP A 209 -2.04 6.51 18.73
C ASP A 209 -3.11 6.22 19.79
N GLY A 210 -3.90 7.22 20.18
CA GLY A 210 -4.79 7.14 21.33
C GLY A 210 -6.20 6.67 20.98
N GLU A 211 -6.85 7.31 20.02
CA GLU A 211 -8.26 7.05 19.67
C GLU A 211 -8.40 6.01 18.55
N PHE A 212 -7.65 6.20 17.46
CA PHE A 212 -7.72 5.32 16.29
C PHE A 212 -6.81 4.10 16.39
N LEU A 213 -5.89 4.06 17.32
CA LEU A 213 -5.01 2.93 17.63
C LEU A 213 -4.09 2.46 16.47
N HIS A 214 -3.99 3.21 15.38
CA HIS A 214 -3.17 2.84 14.22
C HIS A 214 -1.70 2.68 14.56
N GLY A 215 -1.10 3.65 15.28
CA GLY A 215 0.30 3.57 15.68
C GLY A 215 0.57 2.44 16.69
N GLN A 216 -0.40 2.09 17.53
CA GLN A 216 -0.30 0.91 18.41
C GLN A 216 -0.35 -0.38 17.59
N MET A 217 -1.20 -0.44 16.56
CA MET A 217 -1.29 -1.59 15.69
C MET A 217 0.00 -1.78 14.88
N GLU A 218 0.57 -0.71 14.32
CA GLU A 218 1.85 -0.74 13.62
C GLU A 218 2.97 -1.32 14.50
N ARG A 219 3.03 -0.92 15.78
CA ARG A 219 4.00 -1.48 16.76
C ARG A 219 3.72 -2.95 17.07
N PHE A 220 2.46 -3.32 17.25
CA PHE A 220 2.07 -4.71 17.48
C PHE A 220 2.47 -5.61 16.29
N ARG A 221 2.18 -5.17 15.06
CA ARG A 221 2.60 -5.87 13.85
C ARG A 221 4.12 -5.90 13.68
N GLY A 222 4.80 -4.86 14.16
CA GLY A 222 6.27 -4.82 14.24
C GLY A 222 6.82 -5.92 15.14
N ILE A 223 6.21 -6.18 16.30
CA ILE A 223 6.60 -7.29 17.19
C ILE A 223 6.47 -8.63 16.46
N GLU A 224 5.36 -8.88 15.76
CA GLU A 224 5.15 -10.09 14.97
C GLU A 224 6.17 -10.25 13.84
N ALA A 225 6.57 -9.14 13.21
CA ALA A 225 7.53 -9.09 12.09
C ALA A 225 9.00 -9.02 12.54
N ARG A 226 9.27 -8.91 13.86
CA ARG A 226 10.61 -8.69 14.46
C ARG A 226 11.29 -7.41 13.96
N CYS A 227 10.50 -6.35 13.76
CA CYS A 227 10.95 -4.99 13.47
C CYS A 227 10.22 -4.00 14.38
N THR A 228 10.46 -2.70 14.22
CA THR A 228 9.85 -1.68 15.09
C THR A 228 8.40 -1.38 14.71
N TYR A 229 8.13 -1.26 13.40
CA TYR A 229 6.81 -0.93 12.87
C TYR A 229 6.53 -1.77 11.62
N ALA A 230 5.35 -2.35 11.55
CA ALA A 230 4.91 -3.08 10.36
C ALA A 230 3.44 -2.82 10.05
N GLU A 231 3.09 -3.00 8.79
CA GLU A 231 1.73 -3.23 8.32
C GLU A 231 1.48 -4.72 8.13
N ALA A 232 0.24 -5.14 8.28
CA ALA A 232 -0.15 -6.53 8.11
C ALA A 232 -1.20 -6.70 7.03
N PHE A 233 -1.05 -7.76 6.25
CA PHE A 233 -1.92 -8.09 5.13
C PHE A 233 -2.32 -9.56 5.17
N ALA A 234 -3.56 -9.85 4.78
CA ALA A 234 -4.02 -11.21 4.61
C ALA A 234 -4.19 -11.51 3.11
N ARG A 235 -3.47 -12.49 2.61
CA ARG A 235 -3.60 -12.90 1.21
C ARG A 235 -4.88 -13.73 1.01
N GLN A 236 -5.62 -13.42 -0.06
CA GLN A 236 -6.76 -14.23 -0.47
C GLN A 236 -6.29 -15.61 -0.96
N ASP A 237 -6.94 -16.68 -0.50
CA ASP A 237 -6.69 -18.04 -1.01
C ASP A 237 -6.88 -18.10 -2.52
N GLN A 238 -6.05 -18.92 -3.20
CA GLN A 238 -6.03 -19.06 -4.66
C GLN A 238 -5.58 -17.80 -5.42
N SER A 239 -5.14 -16.76 -4.70
CA SER A 239 -4.52 -15.58 -5.30
C SER A 239 -3.12 -15.91 -5.82
N PRO A 240 -2.66 -15.33 -6.94
CA PRO A 240 -1.25 -15.34 -7.28
C PRO A 240 -0.40 -14.84 -6.10
N ILE A 241 0.80 -15.40 -5.95
CA ILE A 241 1.70 -15.01 -4.88
C ILE A 241 2.52 -13.81 -5.35
N VAL A 242 2.45 -12.73 -4.60
CA VAL A 242 3.37 -11.59 -4.71
C VAL A 242 4.10 -11.50 -3.36
N ASP A 243 5.41 -11.68 -3.38
CA ASP A 243 6.22 -11.45 -2.18
C ASP A 243 6.33 -9.95 -1.92
N LEU A 244 5.49 -9.45 -1.00
CA LEU A 244 5.45 -8.01 -0.65
C LEU A 244 6.82 -7.51 -0.18
N ALA A 245 7.61 -8.33 0.51
CA ALA A 245 8.94 -7.96 0.96
C ALA A 245 9.96 -7.93 -0.19
N ALA A 246 9.81 -8.80 -1.19
CA ALA A 246 10.67 -8.80 -2.36
C ALA A 246 10.41 -7.61 -3.30
N LEU A 247 9.14 -7.14 -3.37
CA LEU A 247 8.77 -5.94 -4.16
C LEU A 247 9.59 -4.69 -3.79
N LEU A 248 10.10 -4.62 -2.56
CA LEU A 248 10.66 -3.42 -1.96
C LEU A 248 12.19 -3.45 -1.90
N LYS A 249 12.84 -4.53 -2.37
CA LYS A 249 14.30 -4.71 -2.34
C LYS A 249 15.04 -4.03 -3.51
N THR A 250 14.33 -3.41 -4.44
CA THR A 250 14.97 -2.60 -5.49
C THR A 250 15.37 -1.25 -4.88
N GLY A 251 16.65 -1.10 -4.57
CA GLY A 251 17.22 0.16 -4.08
C GLY A 251 16.93 1.34 -5.04
N PRO A 252 17.05 2.59 -4.57
CA PRO A 252 16.72 3.77 -5.35
C PRO A 252 17.52 3.74 -6.66
N ARG A 253 16.83 3.83 -7.79
CA ARG A 253 17.47 4.08 -9.09
C ARG A 253 18.16 5.44 -8.96
N ASN A 254 19.48 5.47 -9.14
CA ASN A 254 20.17 6.72 -9.40
C ASN A 254 19.54 7.34 -10.66
N VAL A 255 18.73 8.37 -10.50
CA VAL A 255 18.25 9.20 -11.60
C VAL A 255 19.49 9.99 -12.04
N PRO A 256 20.01 9.79 -13.26
CA PRO A 256 21.12 10.62 -13.75
C PRO A 256 20.58 12.03 -13.98
N GLY A 257 21.09 13.01 -13.27
CA GLY A 257 20.91 14.43 -13.54
C GLY A 257 19.78 15.11 -12.76
N GLN A 258 20.01 15.44 -11.53
CA GLN A 258 19.61 16.71 -10.91
C GLN A 258 20.82 17.34 -10.27
#